data_dc3c70c8b85ea0c0f2d37b0201e1471e
#
_entry.id   dc3c70c8b85ea0c0f2d37b0201e1471e
#
_cell.length_a   1.000
_cell.length_b   1.000
_cell.length_c   1.000
_cell.angle_alpha   90.00
_cell.angle_beta   90.00
_cell.angle_gamma   90.00
#
_symmetry.space_group_name_H-M   'P 1'
#
loop_
_entity.id
_entity.type
_entity.pdbx_description
1 polymer ?
#
loop_
_entity_poly.entity_id
_entity_poly.type
_entity_poly.pdbx_seq_one_letter_code
_entity_poly.pdbx_strand_id
1 'polypeptide(L)'
;MDSKILKYFKKNHIQIEDIKYLTRVDGKTCIHTMDNQTFLTYITIKDFFESLELHDFICVNKGIVVAKSQINYIADGIYHMLDGAEFQGRKRT
;
A
#
# COMPACT_ATOMS: atom_id res chain seq x y z
N MET A 1 16.09 -0.28 -2.93
CA MET A 1 14.79 0.08 -3.51
C MET A 1 14.93 0.26 -5.02
N ASP A 2 13.95 -0.13 -5.78
CA ASP A 2 13.91 0.01 -7.23
C ASP A 2 14.07 1.47 -7.65
N SER A 3 14.93 1.73 -8.64
CA SER A 3 15.23 3.12 -9.04
C SER A 3 14.03 3.86 -9.63
N LYS A 4 13.12 3.16 -10.32
CA LYS A 4 11.92 3.81 -10.87
C LYS A 4 10.95 4.22 -9.76
N ILE A 5 10.89 3.45 -8.66
CA ILE A 5 10.08 3.79 -7.50
C ILE A 5 10.68 4.99 -6.77
N LEU A 6 12.01 5.01 -6.59
CA LEU A 6 12.69 6.17 -6.00
C LEU A 6 12.45 7.44 -6.81
N LYS A 7 12.54 7.36 -8.12
CA LYS A 7 12.28 8.50 -9.00
C LYS A 7 10.85 9.00 -8.86
N TYR A 8 9.89 8.07 -8.80
CA TYR A 8 8.48 8.41 -8.65
C TYR A 8 8.23 9.12 -7.31
N PHE A 9 8.80 8.60 -6.23
CA PHE A 9 8.65 9.20 -4.91
C PHE A 9 9.25 10.61 -4.86
N LYS A 10 10.45 10.78 -5.41
CA LYS A 10 11.10 12.10 -5.46
C LYS A 10 10.29 13.11 -6.26
N LYS A 11 9.80 12.69 -7.44
CA LYS A 11 9.01 13.56 -8.32
C LYS A 11 7.73 14.04 -7.65
N ASN A 12 7.10 13.17 -6.86
CA ASN A 12 5.80 13.46 -6.25
C ASN A 12 5.92 13.85 -4.78
N HIS A 13 7.14 14.00 -4.26
CA HIS A 13 7.39 14.37 -2.87
C HIS A 13 6.75 13.40 -1.88
N ILE A 14 6.80 12.09 -2.18
CA ILE A 14 6.25 11.04 -1.33
C ILE A 14 7.38 10.46 -0.50
N GLN A 15 7.19 10.36 0.81
CA GLN A 15 8.07 9.64 1.71
C GLN A 15 7.40 8.33 2.14
N ILE A 16 8.21 7.30 2.41
CA ILE A 16 7.67 5.99 2.79
C ILE A 16 6.77 6.11 4.02
N GLU A 17 7.15 6.94 4.99
CA GLU A 17 6.40 7.15 6.22
C GLU A 17 5.03 7.80 5.99
N ASP A 18 4.83 8.42 4.83
CA ASP A 18 3.57 9.07 4.49
C ASP A 18 2.55 8.12 3.87
N ILE A 19 2.94 6.90 3.55
CA ILE A 19 2.07 5.96 2.84
C ILE A 19 1.25 5.16 3.84
N LYS A 20 -0.09 5.22 3.69
CA LYS A 20 -1.02 4.39 4.46
C LYS A 20 -1.15 3.00 3.85
N TYR A 21 -1.50 2.97 2.59
CA TYR A 21 -1.69 1.71 1.84
C TYR A 21 -1.70 2.00 0.35
N LEU A 22 -1.57 0.93 -0.40
CA LEU A 22 -1.62 0.95 -1.87
C LEU A 22 -2.73 0.02 -2.30
N THR A 23 -3.53 0.46 -3.28
CA THR A 23 -4.62 -0.31 -3.86
C THR A 23 -4.46 -0.39 -5.36
N ARG A 24 -5.03 -1.42 -5.96
CA ARG A 24 -5.06 -1.55 -7.42
C ARG A 24 -6.39 -1.00 -7.94
N VAL A 25 -6.31 -0.06 -8.89
CA VAL A 25 -7.48 0.57 -9.48
C VAL A 25 -7.29 0.63 -11.00
N ASP A 26 -8.15 -0.07 -11.74
CA ASP A 26 -8.13 -0.05 -13.21
C ASP A 26 -6.75 -0.34 -13.81
N GLY A 27 -6.07 -1.37 -13.28
CA GLY A 27 -4.73 -1.76 -13.77
C GLY A 27 -3.59 -0.85 -13.34
N LYS A 28 -3.87 0.15 -12.52
CA LYS A 28 -2.86 1.06 -11.96
C LYS A 28 -2.77 0.85 -10.46
N THR A 29 -1.68 1.32 -9.89
CA THR A 29 -1.51 1.37 -8.43
C THR A 29 -1.90 2.75 -7.95
N CYS A 30 -2.73 2.79 -6.91
CA CYS A 30 -3.10 4.03 -6.23
C CYS A 30 -2.41 4.07 -4.87
N ILE A 31 -1.56 5.06 -4.64
CA ILE A 31 -0.89 5.28 -3.36
C ILE A 31 -1.76 6.22 -2.53
N HIS A 32 -2.13 5.79 -1.33
CA HIS A 32 -2.92 6.59 -0.39
C HIS A 32 -2.00 7.09 0.72
N THR A 33 -1.95 8.40 0.93
CA THR A 33 -1.06 8.99 1.91
C THR A 33 -1.79 9.39 3.20
N MET A 34 -1.00 9.68 4.24
CA MET A 34 -1.53 10.04 5.56
C MET A 34 -2.36 11.33 5.53
N ASP A 35 -2.04 12.25 4.62
CA ASP A 35 -2.79 13.49 4.45
C ASP A 35 -3.93 13.37 3.45
N ASN A 36 -4.37 12.13 3.17
CA ASN A 36 -5.50 11.82 2.29
C ASN A 36 -5.31 12.22 0.83
N GLN A 37 -4.06 12.30 0.38
CA GLN A 37 -3.77 12.45 -1.05
C GLN A 37 -3.70 11.07 -1.71
N THR A 38 -3.95 11.04 -3.01
CA THR A 38 -3.83 9.81 -3.80
C THR A 38 -2.96 10.08 -5.03
N PHE A 39 -2.17 9.08 -5.39
CA PHE A 39 -1.28 9.14 -6.55
C PHE A 39 -1.46 7.88 -7.37
N LEU A 40 -1.72 8.03 -8.66
CA LEU A 40 -1.87 6.91 -9.58
C LEU A 40 -0.59 6.71 -10.39
N THR A 41 -0.19 5.46 -10.56
CA THR A 41 0.99 5.11 -11.33
C THR A 41 0.83 3.75 -11.99
N TYR A 42 1.55 3.53 -13.09
CA TYR A 42 1.60 2.22 -13.74
C TYR A 42 2.60 1.26 -13.10
N ILE A 43 3.38 1.71 -12.11
CA ILE A 43 4.26 0.81 -11.35
C ILE A 43 3.37 -0.20 -10.61
N THR A 44 3.69 -1.49 -10.74
CA THR A 44 2.81 -2.54 -10.22
C THR A 44 2.83 -2.63 -8.68
N ILE A 45 1.74 -3.16 -8.12
CA ILE A 45 1.67 -3.46 -6.68
C ILE A 45 2.81 -4.39 -6.27
N LYS A 46 3.10 -5.40 -7.10
CA LYS A 46 4.19 -6.34 -6.83
C LYS A 46 5.54 -5.63 -6.70
N ASP A 47 5.84 -4.72 -7.63
CA ASP A 47 7.10 -3.98 -7.60
C ASP A 47 7.19 -3.09 -6.36
N PHE A 48 6.09 -2.42 -6.01
CA PHE A 48 6.05 -1.63 -4.78
C PHE A 48 6.27 -2.50 -3.54
N PHE A 49 5.58 -3.63 -3.45
CA PHE A 49 5.71 -4.49 -2.28
C PHE A 49 7.15 -5.02 -2.12
N GLU A 50 7.78 -5.44 -3.21
CA GLU A 50 9.17 -5.91 -3.18
C GLU A 50 10.12 -4.82 -2.66
N SER A 51 9.81 -3.56 -2.92
CA SER A 51 10.61 -2.43 -2.43
C SER A 51 10.26 -2.03 -1.01
N LEU A 52 9.03 -2.26 -0.56
CA LEU A 52 8.53 -1.75 0.71
C LEU A 52 8.44 -2.79 1.82
N GLU A 53 8.58 -4.09 1.52
CA GLU A 53 8.37 -5.13 2.52
C GLU A 53 9.32 -5.02 3.73
N LEU A 54 10.52 -4.48 3.55
CA LEU A 54 11.48 -4.26 4.63
C LEU A 54 11.18 -3.00 5.45
N HIS A 55 10.15 -2.24 5.05
CA HIS A 55 9.76 -0.99 5.71
C HIS A 55 8.41 -1.12 6.43
N ASP A 56 8.13 -2.32 6.95
CA ASP A 56 6.91 -2.63 7.71
C ASP A 56 5.62 -2.47 6.89
N PHE A 57 5.65 -2.98 5.67
CA PHE A 57 4.47 -3.13 4.81
C PHE A 57 4.15 -4.61 4.63
N ILE A 58 2.88 -4.93 4.52
CA ILE A 58 2.43 -6.29 4.23
C ILE A 58 1.48 -6.32 3.04
N CYS A 59 1.53 -7.41 2.30
CA CYS A 59 0.64 -7.66 1.19
C CYS A 59 -0.61 -8.37 1.73
N VAL A 60 -1.73 -7.66 1.76
CA VAL A 60 -2.99 -8.20 2.26
C VAL A 60 -3.59 -9.17 1.25
N ASN A 61 -3.57 -8.77 -0.03
CA ASN A 61 -3.99 -9.62 -1.15
C ASN A 61 -3.32 -9.11 -2.43
N LYS A 62 -3.68 -9.66 -3.58
CA LYS A 62 -3.01 -9.32 -4.85
C LYS A 62 -3.07 -7.84 -5.23
N GLY A 63 -4.05 -7.13 -4.73
CA GLY A 63 -4.25 -5.73 -5.09
C GLY A 63 -4.12 -4.76 -3.93
N ILE A 64 -3.69 -5.21 -2.75
CA ILE A 64 -3.65 -4.36 -1.55
C ILE A 64 -2.36 -4.61 -0.77
N VAL A 65 -1.63 -3.53 -0.53
CA VAL A 65 -0.45 -3.51 0.35
C VAL A 65 -0.70 -2.42 1.40
N VAL A 66 -0.50 -2.74 2.68
CA VAL A 66 -0.78 -1.79 3.76
C VAL A 66 0.44 -1.60 4.64
N ALA A 67 0.59 -0.39 5.19
CA ALA A 67 1.56 -0.13 6.24
C ALA A 67 1.07 -0.77 7.53
N LYS A 68 1.93 -1.54 8.20
CA LYS A 68 1.55 -2.23 9.44
C LYS A 68 1.09 -1.23 10.51
N SER A 69 1.71 -0.06 10.57
CA SER A 69 1.37 0.97 11.55
C SER A 69 -0.06 1.50 11.38
N GLN A 70 -0.66 1.29 10.23
CA GLN A 70 -2.01 1.80 9.92
C GLN A 70 -3.10 0.75 10.12
N ILE A 71 -2.74 -0.45 10.53
CA ILE A 71 -3.70 -1.50 10.85
C ILE A 71 -4.23 -1.26 12.26
N ASN A 72 -5.55 -1.12 12.40
CA ASN A 72 -6.19 -1.00 13.70
C ASN A 72 -6.31 -2.38 14.35
N TYR A 73 -6.94 -3.30 13.64
CA TYR A 73 -7.07 -4.69 14.07
C TYR A 73 -7.41 -5.58 12.87
N ILE A 74 -7.25 -6.89 13.05
CA ILE A 74 -7.60 -7.88 12.05
C ILE A 74 -8.63 -8.82 12.68
N ALA A 75 -9.76 -9.00 12.01
CA ALA A 75 -10.82 -9.88 12.49
C ALA A 75 -11.46 -10.59 11.29
N ASP A 76 -11.65 -11.90 11.41
CA ASP A 76 -12.29 -12.74 10.38
C ASP A 76 -11.64 -12.57 9.00
N GLY A 77 -10.32 -12.42 8.97
CA GLY A 77 -9.56 -12.25 7.74
C GLY A 77 -9.68 -10.87 7.13
N ILE A 78 -10.32 -9.92 7.80
CA ILE A 78 -10.48 -8.54 7.32
C ILE A 78 -9.52 -7.63 8.08
N TYR A 79 -8.75 -6.84 7.34
CA TYR A 79 -7.84 -5.84 7.88
C TYR A 79 -8.58 -4.52 8.04
N HIS A 80 -8.79 -4.09 9.28
CA HIS A 80 -9.46 -2.84 9.61
C HIS A 80 -8.39 -1.77 9.83
N MET A 81 -8.40 -0.75 8.99
CA MET A 81 -7.39 0.31 9.04
C MET A 81 -7.82 1.41 10.01
N LEU A 82 -6.84 2.20 10.47
CA LEU A 82 -7.10 3.30 11.40
C LEU A 82 -8.04 4.36 10.82
N ASP A 83 -8.05 4.53 9.50
CA ASP A 83 -8.91 5.51 8.83
C ASP A 83 -10.31 4.98 8.52
N GLY A 84 -10.61 3.75 8.94
CA GLY A 84 -11.91 3.12 8.72
C GLY A 84 -11.99 2.26 7.47
N ALA A 85 -10.97 2.24 6.63
CA ALA A 85 -10.96 1.35 5.45
C ALA A 85 -10.87 -0.11 5.89
N GLU A 86 -11.42 -1.01 5.08
CA GLU A 86 -11.41 -2.45 5.34
C GLU A 86 -10.94 -3.18 4.09
N PHE A 87 -10.03 -4.14 4.27
CA PHE A 87 -9.49 -4.92 3.17
C PHE A 87 -9.56 -6.40 3.46
N GLN A 88 -10.09 -7.17 2.52
CA GLN A 88 -10.20 -8.61 2.63
C GLN A 88 -8.81 -9.23 2.45
N GLY A 89 -8.37 -9.98 3.44
CA GLY A 89 -7.13 -10.75 3.34
C GLY A 89 -7.27 -11.96 2.42
N ARG A 90 -6.14 -12.60 2.11
CA ARG A 90 -6.14 -13.80 1.28
C ARG A 90 -6.90 -14.92 1.98
N LYS A 91 -7.75 -15.61 1.22
CA LYS A 91 -8.38 -16.81 1.73
C LYS A 91 -7.34 -17.93 1.77
N ARG A 92 -7.26 -18.60 2.90
CA ARG A 92 -6.51 -19.85 3.01
C ARG A 92 -7.44 -21.00 2.60
N THR A 93 -6.97 -21.79 1.68
CA THR A 93 -7.65 -23.04 1.31
C THR A 93 -7.04 -24.19 2.08
#